data_2a89c0d9a28a96c63762604d8d0a5f54
#
_entry.id   2a89c0d9a28a96c63762604d8d0a5f54
#
_cell.length_a   1.000
_cell.length_b   1.000
_cell.length_c   1.000
_cell.angle_alpha   90.00
_cell.angle_beta   90.00
_cell.angle_gamma   90.00
#
_symmetry.space_group_name_H-M   'P 1'
#
loop_
_entity.id
_entity.type
_entity.pdbx_description
1 polymer ?
#
loop_
_entity_poly.entity_id
_entity_poly.type
_entity_poly.pdbx_seq_one_letter_code
_entity_poly.pdbx_strand_id
1 'polypeptide(L)'
;MIKKILLGFAALVVVFLIVVAMQPNEYRVARTAAVAAPPDRVFAQVNDFHNWEAWSPWAKLDPNAKATFEGPRCGEGAVFIWAGNDEIGEGRMTVTQSRPNDLIRIKLDFVKPMAGTSDVEFTFKPQGDQTNATTNVTWAMSGRHTFISKAICLFMNQDKMLGGYFEKGLASLKTVVEGPRKT
;
A
#
# COMPACT_ATOMS: atom_id res chain seq x y z
N MET A 1 42.67 -6.85 27.45
CA MET A 1 41.66 -5.81 27.13
C MET A 1 40.82 -6.18 25.89
N ILE A 2 41.40 -6.53 24.74
CA ILE A 2 40.71 -6.87 23.50
C ILE A 2 39.68 -8.00 23.70
N LYS A 3 39.99 -9.10 24.37
CA LYS A 3 39.03 -10.21 24.63
C LYS A 3 37.76 -9.75 25.36
N LYS A 4 37.87 -8.84 26.34
CA LYS A 4 36.72 -8.32 27.09
C LYS A 4 35.83 -7.41 26.18
N ILE A 5 36.45 -6.63 25.27
CA ILE A 5 35.73 -5.79 24.28
C ILE A 5 35.00 -6.68 23.29
N LEU A 6 35.66 -7.72 22.75
CA LEU A 6 35.04 -8.69 21.85
C LEU A 6 33.85 -9.42 22.50
N LEU A 7 34.01 -9.83 23.77
CA LEU A 7 32.94 -10.49 24.51
C LEU A 7 31.73 -9.55 24.73
N GLY A 8 32.01 -8.29 25.09
CA GLY A 8 30.97 -7.26 25.23
C GLY A 8 30.23 -6.99 23.91
N PHE A 9 30.97 -6.90 22.79
CA PHE A 9 30.36 -6.73 21.47
C PHE A 9 29.52 -7.94 21.07
N ALA A 10 30.03 -9.17 21.28
CA ALA A 10 29.25 -10.38 21.01
C ALA A 10 27.95 -10.44 21.82
N ALA A 11 28.01 -10.07 23.11
CA ALA A 11 26.81 -10.00 23.96
C ALA A 11 25.77 -8.98 23.40
N LEU A 12 26.24 -7.81 22.95
CA LEU A 12 25.38 -6.78 22.38
C LEU A 12 24.69 -7.24 21.07
N VAL A 13 25.42 -7.95 20.21
CA VAL A 13 24.87 -8.55 18.99
C VAL A 13 23.81 -9.59 19.34
N VAL A 14 24.06 -10.46 20.32
CA VAL A 14 23.08 -11.47 20.77
C VAL A 14 21.81 -10.79 21.29
N VAL A 15 21.95 -9.77 22.13
CA VAL A 15 20.79 -9.02 22.63
C VAL A 15 20.03 -8.38 21.48
N PHE A 16 20.70 -7.76 20.51
CA PHE A 16 20.07 -7.19 19.33
C PHE A 16 19.27 -8.23 18.54
N LEU A 17 19.86 -9.41 18.28
CA LEU A 17 19.17 -10.48 17.54
C LEU A 17 17.92 -10.98 18.30
N ILE A 18 17.98 -11.07 19.63
CA ILE A 18 16.83 -11.43 20.47
C ILE A 18 15.74 -10.37 20.35
N VAL A 19 16.08 -9.09 20.45
CA VAL A 19 15.11 -7.98 20.31
C VAL A 19 14.45 -8.00 18.93
N VAL A 20 15.21 -8.24 17.85
CA VAL A 20 14.66 -8.40 16.49
C VAL A 20 13.73 -9.61 16.42
N ALA A 21 14.11 -10.74 17.00
CA ALA A 21 13.28 -11.95 16.96
C ALA A 21 11.94 -11.78 17.69
N MET A 22 11.92 -10.97 18.76
CA MET A 22 10.70 -10.66 19.54
C MET A 22 9.76 -9.67 18.85
N GLN A 23 10.17 -8.99 17.77
CA GLN A 23 9.29 -8.08 17.02
C GLN A 23 8.13 -8.84 16.36
N PRO A 24 6.94 -8.20 16.19
CA PRO A 24 5.78 -8.81 15.55
C PRO A 24 6.12 -9.41 14.17
N ASN A 25 5.54 -10.57 13.89
CA ASN A 25 5.72 -11.24 12.59
C ASN A 25 4.86 -10.62 11.49
N GLU A 26 3.81 -9.91 11.86
CA GLU A 26 2.80 -9.36 10.94
C GLU A 26 2.67 -7.87 11.18
N TYR A 27 2.29 -7.17 10.13
CA TYR A 27 1.95 -5.76 10.20
C TYR A 27 0.63 -5.49 9.48
N ARG A 28 -0.07 -4.46 9.91
CA ARG A 28 -1.21 -3.88 9.21
C ARG A 28 -1.14 -2.36 9.35
N VAL A 29 -1.13 -1.68 8.22
CA VAL A 29 -1.25 -0.22 8.14
C VAL A 29 -2.56 0.09 7.46
N ALA A 30 -3.37 0.99 8.01
CA ALA A 30 -4.64 1.38 7.43
C ALA A 30 -4.90 2.88 7.61
N ARG A 31 -5.52 3.49 6.59
CA ARG A 31 -6.00 4.88 6.65
C ARG A 31 -7.39 4.95 6.02
N THR A 32 -8.20 5.87 6.50
CA THR A 32 -9.57 6.08 6.04
C THR A 32 -9.77 7.54 5.69
N ALA A 33 -10.47 7.78 4.59
CA ALA A 33 -10.91 9.12 4.19
C ALA A 33 -12.39 9.11 3.81
N ALA A 34 -13.09 10.19 4.12
CA ALA A 34 -14.44 10.45 3.67
C ALA A 34 -14.40 11.19 2.32
N VAL A 35 -15.01 10.60 1.30
CA VAL A 35 -15.12 11.15 -0.06
C VAL A 35 -16.56 11.50 -0.32
N ALA A 36 -16.86 12.76 -0.69
CA ALA A 36 -18.21 13.25 -0.98
C ALA A 36 -18.68 12.76 -2.36
N ALA A 37 -18.88 11.46 -2.48
CA ALA A 37 -19.36 10.79 -3.68
C ALA A 37 -19.97 9.42 -3.31
N PRO A 38 -20.88 8.89 -4.13
CA PRO A 38 -21.42 7.55 -3.93
C PRO A 38 -20.35 6.48 -4.18
N PRO A 39 -20.50 5.27 -3.57
CA PRO A 39 -19.47 4.22 -3.59
C PRO A 39 -19.05 3.79 -5.00
N ASP A 40 -19.95 3.75 -5.96
CA ASP A 40 -19.69 3.35 -7.34
C ASP A 40 -18.64 4.24 -8.02
N ARG A 41 -18.69 5.56 -7.78
CA ARG A 41 -17.72 6.52 -8.34
C ARG A 41 -16.34 6.32 -7.76
N VAL A 42 -16.23 6.08 -6.46
CA VAL A 42 -14.96 5.87 -5.77
C VAL A 42 -14.40 4.50 -6.14
N PHE A 43 -15.26 3.48 -6.12
CA PHE A 43 -14.90 2.11 -6.48
C PHE A 43 -14.31 2.02 -7.89
N ALA A 44 -14.93 2.68 -8.88
CA ALA A 44 -14.44 2.68 -10.26
C ALA A 44 -13.01 3.22 -10.41
N GLN A 45 -12.60 4.19 -9.56
CA GLN A 45 -11.24 4.73 -9.59
C GLN A 45 -10.20 3.74 -9.06
N VAL A 46 -10.58 2.90 -8.09
CA VAL A 46 -9.66 1.93 -7.48
C VAL A 46 -9.65 0.61 -8.25
N ASN A 47 -10.80 0.21 -8.82
CA ASN A 47 -10.98 -1.08 -9.48
C ASN A 47 -10.30 -1.19 -10.86
N ASP A 48 -9.94 -0.07 -11.50
CA ASP A 48 -9.21 -0.01 -12.76
C ASP A 48 -7.83 0.59 -12.52
N PHE A 49 -6.76 -0.20 -12.66
CA PHE A 49 -5.39 0.26 -12.46
C PHE A 49 -4.96 1.38 -13.42
N HIS A 50 -5.61 1.54 -14.57
CA HIS A 50 -5.34 2.67 -15.48
C HIS A 50 -5.71 4.02 -14.87
N ASN A 51 -6.61 4.04 -13.89
CA ASN A 51 -7.00 5.26 -13.18
C ASN A 51 -6.02 5.65 -12.07
N TRP A 52 -5.11 4.74 -11.66
CA TRP A 52 -4.22 4.96 -10.52
C TRP A 52 -3.18 6.05 -10.77
N GLU A 53 -2.82 6.30 -12.02
CA GLU A 53 -1.92 7.40 -12.37
C GLU A 53 -2.42 8.76 -11.86
N ALA A 54 -3.73 8.97 -11.82
CA ALA A 54 -4.33 10.23 -11.40
C ALA A 54 -4.24 10.49 -9.89
N TRP A 55 -4.19 9.43 -9.06
CA TRP A 55 -4.31 9.58 -7.61
C TRP A 55 -3.26 8.80 -6.80
N SER A 56 -2.60 7.79 -7.36
CA SER A 56 -1.59 7.02 -6.64
C SER A 56 -0.43 7.91 -6.18
N PRO A 57 -0.02 7.84 -4.92
CA PRO A 57 1.07 8.66 -4.41
C PRO A 57 2.43 8.29 -5.03
N TRP A 58 2.55 7.10 -5.60
CA TRP A 58 3.78 6.61 -6.24
C TRP A 58 3.86 6.97 -7.73
N ALA A 59 2.74 7.28 -8.39
CA ALA A 59 2.71 7.55 -9.83
C ALA A 59 3.59 8.73 -10.27
N LYS A 60 3.87 9.67 -9.34
CA LYS A 60 4.67 10.87 -9.62
C LYS A 60 6.13 10.77 -9.19
N LEU A 61 6.53 9.69 -8.52
CA LEU A 61 7.90 9.53 -8.00
C LEU A 61 8.89 9.15 -9.10
N ASP A 62 8.41 8.52 -10.17
CA ASP A 62 9.23 8.20 -11.34
C ASP A 62 8.44 8.40 -12.64
N PRO A 63 8.61 9.54 -13.33
CA PRO A 63 7.95 9.79 -14.62
C PRO A 63 8.36 8.85 -15.74
N ASN A 64 9.51 8.13 -15.59
CA ASN A 64 10.04 7.21 -16.57
C ASN A 64 9.72 5.74 -16.24
N ALA A 65 8.97 5.48 -15.18
CA ALA A 65 8.59 4.13 -14.79
C ALA A 65 7.85 3.42 -15.92
N LYS A 66 8.22 2.18 -16.18
CA LYS A 66 7.51 1.33 -17.14
C LYS A 66 6.28 0.75 -16.45
N ALA A 67 5.12 0.92 -17.04
CA ALA A 67 3.84 0.35 -16.62
C ALA A 67 3.35 -0.65 -17.67
N THR A 68 2.97 -1.84 -17.23
CA THR A 68 2.37 -2.89 -18.07
C THR A 68 1.09 -3.38 -17.42
N PHE A 69 0.06 -3.57 -18.21
CA PHE A 69 -1.24 -4.07 -17.77
C PHE A 69 -1.52 -5.42 -18.44
N GLU A 70 -2.01 -6.38 -17.66
CA GLU A 70 -2.36 -7.72 -18.13
C GLU A 70 -3.73 -8.13 -17.59
N GLY A 71 -4.36 -9.13 -18.24
CA GLY A 71 -5.68 -9.63 -17.86
C GLY A 71 -6.82 -8.70 -18.24
N PRO A 72 -7.96 -8.76 -17.55
CA PRO A 72 -9.09 -7.87 -17.80
C PRO A 72 -8.73 -6.43 -17.42
N ARG A 73 -9.39 -5.47 -18.07
CA ARG A 73 -9.14 -4.05 -17.84
C ARG A 73 -9.33 -3.64 -16.38
N CYS A 74 -10.33 -4.20 -15.71
CA CYS A 74 -10.64 -3.90 -14.30
C CYS A 74 -11.24 -5.13 -13.61
N GLY A 75 -11.27 -5.11 -12.29
CA GLY A 75 -11.82 -6.18 -11.47
C GLY A 75 -10.88 -7.36 -11.27
N GLU A 76 -11.44 -8.49 -10.85
CA GLU A 76 -10.68 -9.68 -10.51
C GLU A 76 -9.87 -10.20 -11.70
N GLY A 77 -8.60 -10.52 -11.47
CA GLY A 77 -7.64 -10.93 -12.49
C GLY A 77 -6.92 -9.78 -13.20
N ALA A 78 -7.33 -8.52 -13.01
CA ALA A 78 -6.58 -7.38 -13.53
C ALA A 78 -5.20 -7.29 -12.88
N VAL A 79 -4.18 -7.00 -13.69
CA VAL A 79 -2.79 -6.95 -13.26
C VAL A 79 -2.14 -5.64 -13.69
N PHE A 80 -1.36 -5.06 -12.78
CA PHE A 80 -0.47 -3.94 -13.02
C PHE A 80 0.96 -4.32 -12.63
N ILE A 81 1.89 -4.17 -13.55
CA ILE A 81 3.31 -4.42 -13.36
C ILE A 81 4.03 -3.09 -13.54
N TRP A 82 4.95 -2.78 -12.63
CA TRP A 82 5.78 -1.59 -12.74
C TRP A 82 7.26 -1.91 -12.59
N ALA A 83 8.08 -1.14 -13.26
CA ALA A 83 9.53 -1.13 -13.11
C ALA A 83 10.03 0.31 -13.19
N GLY A 84 10.60 0.80 -12.12
CA GLY A 84 11.08 2.16 -12.00
C GLY A 84 12.38 2.30 -11.22
N ASN A 85 12.64 3.51 -10.75
CA ASN A 85 13.84 3.87 -10.00
C ASN A 85 13.86 3.24 -8.58
N ASP A 86 14.90 3.55 -7.79
CA ASP A 86 15.08 3.01 -6.43
C ASP A 86 14.00 3.45 -5.43
N GLU A 87 13.23 4.53 -5.74
CA GLU A 87 12.16 5.01 -4.86
C GLU A 87 10.90 4.16 -4.97
N ILE A 88 10.55 3.71 -6.19
CA ILE A 88 9.35 2.90 -6.43
C ILE A 88 9.65 1.43 -6.67
N GLY A 89 10.89 1.09 -7.03
CA GLY A 89 11.33 -0.27 -7.27
C GLY A 89 10.63 -0.97 -8.42
N GLU A 90 10.49 -2.28 -8.30
CA GLU A 90 9.80 -3.13 -9.27
C GLU A 90 8.80 -4.04 -8.55
N GLY A 91 7.66 -4.29 -9.18
CA GLY A 91 6.67 -5.19 -8.60
C GLY A 91 5.45 -5.43 -9.48
N ARG A 92 4.50 -6.16 -8.91
CA ARG A 92 3.25 -6.57 -9.53
C ARG A 92 2.09 -6.45 -8.56
N MET A 93 0.99 -5.90 -8.99
CA MET A 93 -0.30 -5.94 -8.31
C MET A 93 -1.28 -6.80 -9.10
N THR A 94 -2.01 -7.66 -8.42
CA THR A 94 -3.07 -8.48 -9.01
C THR A 94 -4.34 -8.33 -8.19
N VAL A 95 -5.44 -7.94 -8.82
CA VAL A 95 -6.75 -7.93 -8.15
C VAL A 95 -7.18 -9.37 -7.92
N THR A 96 -7.26 -9.78 -6.66
CA THR A 96 -7.65 -11.15 -6.25
C THR A 96 -9.12 -11.27 -5.89
N GLN A 97 -9.77 -10.15 -5.59
CA GLN A 97 -11.20 -10.09 -5.34
C GLN A 97 -11.73 -8.68 -5.66
N SER A 98 -12.88 -8.63 -6.32
CA SER A 98 -13.58 -7.38 -6.59
C SER A 98 -15.08 -7.58 -6.35
N ARG A 99 -15.57 -6.97 -5.26
CA ARG A 99 -17.02 -6.92 -4.95
C ARG A 99 -17.50 -5.49 -5.20
N PRO A 100 -18.40 -5.27 -6.17
CA PRO A 100 -18.83 -3.94 -6.55
C PRO A 100 -19.26 -3.08 -5.36
N ASN A 101 -18.70 -1.88 -5.28
CA ASN A 101 -19.02 -0.84 -4.31
C ASN A 101 -18.77 -1.19 -2.83
N ASP A 102 -18.08 -2.31 -2.56
CA ASP A 102 -17.86 -2.84 -1.21
C ASP A 102 -16.39 -3.11 -0.92
N LEU A 103 -15.72 -3.94 -1.76
CA LEU A 103 -14.39 -4.44 -1.45
C LEU A 103 -13.55 -4.68 -2.70
N ILE A 104 -12.27 -4.29 -2.64
CA ILE A 104 -11.25 -4.72 -3.60
C ILE A 104 -10.08 -5.27 -2.79
N ARG A 105 -9.63 -6.50 -3.13
CA ARG A 105 -8.39 -7.08 -2.60
C ARG A 105 -7.38 -7.21 -3.72
N ILE A 106 -6.14 -6.86 -3.39
CA ILE A 106 -5.03 -6.87 -4.33
C ILE A 106 -3.87 -7.59 -3.65
N LYS A 107 -3.31 -8.56 -4.34
CA LYS A 107 -2.01 -9.14 -4.00
C LYS A 107 -0.94 -8.22 -4.57
N LEU A 108 -0.02 -7.79 -3.71
CA LEU A 108 1.10 -6.92 -4.05
C LEU A 108 2.40 -7.71 -3.88
N ASP A 109 3.05 -8.01 -4.97
CA ASP A 109 4.33 -8.71 -5.01
C ASP A 109 5.44 -7.72 -5.40
N PHE A 110 6.35 -7.42 -4.46
CA PHE A 110 7.55 -6.64 -4.72
C PHE A 110 8.64 -7.55 -5.27
N VAL A 111 9.41 -7.04 -6.25
CA VAL A 111 10.59 -7.70 -6.83
C VAL A 111 11.86 -6.98 -6.39
N LYS A 112 11.87 -5.65 -6.45
CA LYS A 112 12.97 -4.78 -6.02
C LYS A 112 12.47 -3.65 -5.12
N PRO A 113 13.29 -3.14 -4.17
CA PRO A 113 14.67 -3.56 -3.84
C PRO A 113 14.74 -4.87 -3.07
N MET A 114 13.65 -5.30 -2.44
CA MET A 114 13.54 -6.57 -1.70
C MET A 114 12.27 -7.30 -2.11
N ALA A 115 12.40 -8.57 -2.44
CA ALA A 115 11.25 -9.43 -2.73
C ALA A 115 10.36 -9.59 -1.48
N GLY A 116 9.06 -9.49 -1.68
CA GLY A 116 8.08 -9.64 -0.60
C GLY A 116 6.66 -9.58 -1.13
N THR A 117 5.73 -10.15 -0.39
CA THR A 117 4.30 -10.15 -0.72
C THR A 117 3.52 -9.47 0.38
N SER A 118 2.52 -8.68 0.00
CA SER A 118 1.58 -8.02 0.90
C SER A 118 0.17 -8.10 0.33
N ASP A 119 -0.80 -8.07 1.22
CA ASP A 119 -2.22 -7.97 0.87
C ASP A 119 -2.67 -6.54 1.03
N VAL A 120 -3.24 -5.97 -0.03
CA VAL A 120 -3.85 -4.65 -0.03
C VAL A 120 -5.36 -4.79 -0.09
N GLU A 121 -6.07 -4.03 0.74
CA GLU A 121 -7.51 -4.06 0.82
C GLU A 121 -8.07 -2.64 0.77
N PHE A 122 -9.04 -2.44 -0.11
CA PHE A 122 -9.88 -1.25 -0.11
C PHE A 122 -11.31 -1.64 0.27
N THR A 123 -11.88 -0.92 1.24
CA THR A 123 -13.30 -1.06 1.57
C THR A 123 -14.02 0.26 1.37
N PHE A 124 -15.27 0.18 0.90
CA PHE A 124 -16.12 1.33 0.54
C PHE A 124 -17.40 1.26 1.36
N LYS A 125 -17.51 2.10 2.39
CA LYS A 125 -18.68 2.13 3.27
C LYS A 125 -19.48 3.40 3.02
N PRO A 126 -20.71 3.30 2.47
CA PRO A 126 -21.56 4.46 2.27
C PRO A 126 -21.93 5.09 3.63
N GLN A 127 -21.94 6.41 3.66
CA GLN A 127 -22.46 7.24 4.75
C GLN A 127 -23.42 8.28 4.18
N GLY A 128 -24.45 8.63 4.94
CA GLY A 128 -25.46 9.60 4.54
C GLY A 128 -26.59 8.99 3.71
N ASP A 129 -27.45 9.86 3.22
CA ASP A 129 -28.57 9.52 2.35
C ASP A 129 -28.22 9.71 0.86
N GLN A 130 -29.18 9.41 -0.04
CA GLN A 130 -28.97 9.53 -1.48
C GLN A 130 -28.68 10.96 -1.96
N THR A 131 -29.02 11.97 -1.18
CA THR A 131 -28.87 13.39 -1.54
C THR A 131 -27.48 13.93 -1.19
N ASN A 132 -26.84 13.36 -0.14
CA ASN A 132 -25.51 13.73 0.34
C ASN A 132 -24.62 12.48 0.49
N ALA A 133 -24.53 11.67 -0.56
CA ALA A 133 -23.77 10.44 -0.55
C ALA A 133 -22.29 10.70 -0.29
N THR A 134 -21.81 10.19 0.84
CA THR A 134 -20.39 10.18 1.21
C THR A 134 -19.96 8.72 1.32
N THR A 135 -18.75 8.43 0.90
CA THR A 135 -18.15 7.09 1.03
C THR A 135 -16.93 7.15 1.93
N ASN A 136 -16.93 6.39 3.01
CA ASN A 136 -15.72 6.13 3.78
C ASN A 136 -14.89 5.07 3.05
N VAL A 137 -13.75 5.48 2.52
CA VAL A 137 -12.78 4.62 1.86
C VAL A 137 -11.68 4.30 2.84
N THR A 138 -11.51 3.01 3.14
CA THR A 138 -10.36 2.55 3.93
C THR A 138 -9.38 1.84 3.01
N TRP A 139 -8.15 2.30 3.01
CA TRP A 139 -7.02 1.64 2.38
C TRP A 139 -6.17 0.97 3.45
N ALA A 140 -6.04 -0.34 3.38
CA ALA A 140 -5.24 -1.13 4.29
C ALA A 140 -4.21 -1.97 3.52
N MET A 141 -3.06 -2.19 4.13
CA MET A 141 -2.03 -3.10 3.67
C MET A 141 -1.55 -3.92 4.84
N SER A 142 -1.46 -5.23 4.63
CA SER A 142 -0.97 -6.18 5.62
C SER A 142 0.03 -7.15 4.99
N GLY A 143 0.92 -7.68 5.81
CA GLY A 143 1.94 -8.62 5.34
C GLY A 143 2.74 -9.20 6.50
N ARG A 144 3.75 -10.00 6.15
CA ARG A 144 4.65 -10.61 7.13
C ARG A 144 6.03 -9.99 7.04
N HIS A 145 6.60 -9.76 8.20
CA HIS A 145 7.98 -9.32 8.31
C HIS A 145 8.95 -10.48 8.10
N THR A 146 9.96 -10.26 7.27
CA THR A 146 11.17 -11.05 7.29
C THR A 146 12.03 -10.64 8.49
N PHE A 147 13.03 -11.44 8.87
CA PHE A 147 13.94 -11.08 9.95
C PHE A 147 14.65 -9.73 9.68
N ILE A 148 15.04 -9.50 8.42
CA ILE A 148 15.70 -8.24 8.00
C ILE A 148 14.73 -7.07 8.12
N SER A 149 13.49 -7.21 7.65
CA SER A 149 12.50 -6.14 7.77
C SER A 149 12.16 -5.80 9.23
N LYS A 150 12.14 -6.79 10.13
CA LYS A 150 11.99 -6.55 11.57
C LYS A 150 13.14 -5.69 12.12
N ALA A 151 14.39 -5.99 11.72
CA ALA A 151 15.55 -5.21 12.14
C ALA A 151 15.48 -3.76 11.64
N ILE A 152 15.02 -3.54 10.40
CA ILE A 152 14.83 -2.20 9.83
C ILE A 152 13.71 -1.45 10.57
N CYS A 153 12.59 -2.13 10.88
CA CYS A 153 11.45 -1.54 11.59
C CYS A 153 11.75 -1.13 13.04
N LEU A 154 12.83 -1.60 13.65
CA LEU A 154 13.30 -1.08 14.95
C LEU A 154 13.74 0.39 14.87
N PHE A 155 14.23 0.82 13.70
CA PHE A 155 14.74 2.17 13.47
C PHE A 155 13.80 3.04 12.63
N MET A 156 12.86 2.42 11.91
CA MET A 156 11.92 3.11 11.01
C MET A 156 10.48 2.79 11.40
N ASN A 157 9.69 3.82 11.60
CA ASN A 157 8.26 3.65 11.87
C ASN A 157 7.51 3.39 10.54
N GLN A 158 7.26 2.12 10.24
CA GLN A 158 6.58 1.68 9.03
C GLN A 158 5.16 2.24 8.92
N ASP A 159 4.40 2.30 10.03
CA ASP A 159 3.04 2.84 10.02
C ASP A 159 3.03 4.32 9.63
N LYS A 160 3.97 5.11 10.15
CA LYS A 160 4.08 6.54 9.81
C LYS A 160 4.49 6.73 8.36
N MET A 161 5.41 5.92 7.85
CA MET A 161 5.92 6.02 6.48
C MET A 161 4.84 5.61 5.46
N LEU A 162 4.32 4.39 5.54
CA LEU A 162 3.28 3.90 4.65
C LEU A 162 1.96 4.64 4.82
N GLY A 163 1.58 4.92 6.08
CA GLY A 163 0.38 5.67 6.39
C GLY A 163 0.38 7.07 5.78
N GLY A 164 1.53 7.74 5.78
CA GLY A 164 1.68 9.04 5.11
C GLY A 164 1.47 8.97 3.59
N TYR A 165 1.91 7.90 2.93
CA TYR A 165 1.60 7.68 1.51
C TYR A 165 0.11 7.39 1.29
N PHE A 166 -0.52 6.59 2.15
CA PHE A 166 -1.95 6.30 2.04
C PHE A 166 -2.80 7.56 2.24
N GLU A 167 -2.46 8.40 3.19
CA GLU A 167 -3.13 9.69 3.42
C GLU A 167 -3.04 10.60 2.19
N LYS A 168 -1.85 10.72 1.58
CA LYS A 168 -1.66 11.48 0.33
C LYS A 168 -2.47 10.88 -0.83
N GLY A 169 -2.44 9.56 -0.99
CA GLY A 169 -3.19 8.86 -2.03
C GLY A 169 -4.69 9.02 -1.87
N LEU A 170 -5.22 8.83 -0.66
CA LEU A 170 -6.64 9.04 -0.36
C LEU A 170 -7.08 10.50 -0.56
N ALA A 171 -6.23 11.47 -0.21
CA ALA A 171 -6.51 12.88 -0.48
C ALA A 171 -6.55 13.18 -1.99
N SER A 172 -5.65 12.60 -2.78
CA SER A 172 -5.66 12.71 -4.24
C SER A 172 -6.86 12.02 -4.86
N LEU A 173 -7.21 10.81 -4.40
CA LEU A 173 -8.41 10.08 -4.83
C LEU A 173 -9.68 10.91 -4.56
N LYS A 174 -9.78 11.52 -3.38
CA LYS A 174 -10.86 12.43 -3.04
C LYS A 174 -10.96 13.58 -4.05
N THR A 175 -9.85 14.25 -4.35
CA THR A 175 -9.81 15.35 -5.32
C THR A 175 -10.26 14.91 -6.72
N VAL A 176 -9.82 13.73 -7.18
CA VAL A 176 -10.20 13.18 -8.49
C VAL A 176 -11.68 12.85 -8.55
N VAL A 177 -12.24 12.27 -7.49
CA VAL A 177 -13.64 11.84 -7.46
C VAL A 177 -14.60 13.01 -7.26
N GLU A 178 -14.26 13.99 -6.41
CA GLU A 178 -15.09 15.16 -6.10
C GLU A 178 -14.99 16.26 -7.15
N GLY A 179 -13.94 16.20 -8.00
CA GLY A 179 -13.74 17.18 -9.06
C GLY A 179 -14.82 17.13 -10.14
N PRO A 180 -14.95 18.18 -10.98
CA PRO A 180 -15.88 18.20 -12.08
C PRO A 180 -15.58 17.05 -13.06
N ARG A 181 -16.64 16.37 -13.56
CA ARG A 181 -16.47 15.34 -14.59
C ARG A 181 -15.77 15.97 -15.80
N LYS A 182 -14.61 15.44 -16.17
CA LYS A 182 -14.07 15.68 -17.51
C LYS A 182 -15.04 15.03 -18.49
N THR A 183 -15.89 15.86 -19.15
CA THR A 183 -16.75 15.46 -20.27
C THR A 183 -15.90 15.15 -21.49
#